data_6afb7a01820e1124217878557bc4550f
#
_entry.id   6afb7a01820e1124217878557bc4550f
#
_cell.length_a   1.000
_cell.length_b   1.000
_cell.length_c   1.000
_cell.angle_alpha   90.00
_cell.angle_beta   90.00
_cell.angle_gamma   90.00
#
_symmetry.space_group_name_H-M   'P 1'
#
loop_
_entity.id
_entity.type
_entity.pdbx_description
1 polymer ?
#
loop_
_entity_poly.entity_id
_entity_poly.type
_entity_poly.pdbx_seq_one_letter_code
_entity_poly.pdbx_strand_id
1 'polypeptide(L)'
;SSAASDVYKRQDIIRVSVPDKDSASAFKKIKKAVSIPLVADIHFDYMLAIEVADSADCLRINPGNIGKEEKVIEVINAAKHNGVPIRVGVNAGSLEKDLQKKYGEPNADALVESAQRHIDILAKHDFDHYKMSLKASNIEMTVDAYRKISDLIDQPLHLGITEAGSFRGGTVKSSIGVGMLLSEGIGDTISCLLYTSDAADDQCC
;
A
#
# COMPACT_ATOMS: atom_id res chain seq x y z
N SER A 1 5.18 25.91 -7.39
CA SER A 1 3.77 25.46 -7.35
C SER A 1 3.26 24.93 -8.71
N SER A 2 3.75 25.38 -9.87
CA SER A 2 3.27 24.89 -11.17
C SER A 2 3.80 23.50 -11.52
N ALA A 3 5.05 23.18 -11.21
CA ALA A 3 5.64 21.88 -11.51
C ALA A 3 4.99 20.71 -10.75
N ALA A 4 4.61 20.91 -9.49
CA ALA A 4 3.85 19.92 -8.74
C ALA A 4 2.49 19.63 -9.38
N SER A 5 1.77 20.69 -9.80
CA SER A 5 0.48 20.55 -10.51
C SER A 5 0.58 19.74 -11.79
N ASP A 6 1.70 19.82 -12.52
CA ASP A 6 1.87 19.10 -13.79
C ASP A 6 2.20 17.62 -13.61
N VAL A 7 2.85 17.25 -12.52
CA VAL A 7 3.08 15.83 -12.16
C VAL A 7 1.76 15.20 -11.73
N TYR A 8 0.97 15.86 -10.89
CA TYR A 8 -0.34 15.36 -10.45
C TYR A 8 -1.36 15.19 -11.59
N LYS A 9 -1.27 15.98 -12.65
CA LYS A 9 -2.13 15.84 -13.84
C LYS A 9 -1.88 14.59 -14.68
N ARG A 10 -0.83 13.82 -14.39
CA ARG A 10 -0.45 12.60 -15.12
C ARG A 10 -0.62 11.32 -14.32
N GLN A 11 -1.24 11.39 -13.16
CA GLN A 11 -1.53 10.19 -12.37
C GLN A 11 -2.80 9.51 -12.88
N ASP A 12 -2.75 8.19 -13.00
CA ASP A 12 -3.92 7.36 -13.37
C ASP A 12 -4.81 7.07 -12.15
N ILE A 13 -4.22 7.07 -10.95
CA ILE A 13 -4.88 6.78 -9.68
C ILE A 13 -4.32 7.74 -8.61
N ILE A 14 -5.17 8.30 -7.78
CA ILE A 14 -4.76 9.16 -6.66
C ILE A 14 -5.04 8.47 -5.34
N ARG A 15 -4.05 8.50 -4.43
CA ARG A 15 -4.19 8.04 -3.05
C ARG A 15 -4.39 9.23 -2.13
N VAL A 16 -5.40 9.15 -1.26
CA VAL A 16 -5.75 10.18 -0.29
C VAL A 16 -5.77 9.58 1.11
N SER A 17 -5.01 10.16 2.03
CA SER A 17 -5.00 9.74 3.44
C SER A 17 -6.33 10.08 4.12
N VAL A 18 -6.82 9.14 4.94
CA VAL A 18 -8.07 9.29 5.72
C VAL A 18 -7.76 9.00 7.19
N PRO A 19 -7.14 9.96 7.91
CA PRO A 19 -6.71 9.76 9.29
C PRO A 19 -7.84 9.89 10.32
N ASP A 20 -8.94 10.57 9.98
CA ASP A 20 -10.05 10.89 10.89
C ASP A 20 -11.40 11.01 10.15
N LYS A 21 -12.48 11.21 10.91
CA LYS A 21 -13.85 11.31 10.37
C LYS A 21 -14.06 12.55 9.48
N ASP A 22 -13.39 13.65 9.76
CA ASP A 22 -13.49 14.84 8.93
C ASP A 22 -12.85 14.59 7.57
N SER A 23 -11.73 13.91 7.55
CA SER A 23 -11.05 13.44 6.33
C SER A 23 -11.90 12.43 5.56
N ALA A 24 -12.61 11.50 6.23
CA ALA A 24 -13.54 10.58 5.59
C ALA A 24 -14.69 11.33 4.90
N SER A 25 -15.26 12.32 5.58
CA SER A 25 -16.30 13.19 5.01
C SER A 25 -15.77 14.01 3.82
N ALA A 26 -14.53 14.51 3.91
CA ALA A 26 -13.87 15.23 2.81
C ALA A 26 -13.59 14.30 1.63
N PHE A 27 -13.12 13.07 1.89
CA PHE A 27 -12.88 12.05 0.87
C PHE A 27 -14.12 11.79 0.00
N LYS A 28 -15.28 11.61 0.62
CA LYS A 28 -16.56 11.40 -0.07
C LYS A 28 -16.96 12.61 -0.95
N LYS A 29 -16.65 13.83 -0.51
CA LYS A 29 -16.89 15.05 -1.29
C LYS A 29 -15.93 15.15 -2.48
N ILE A 30 -14.64 14.86 -2.27
CA ILE A 30 -13.62 14.84 -3.33
C ILE A 30 -14.01 13.81 -4.38
N LYS A 31 -14.38 12.58 -3.96
CA LYS A 31 -14.78 11.53 -4.91
C LYS A 31 -15.91 11.94 -5.82
N LYS A 32 -16.89 12.68 -5.31
CA LYS A 32 -18.00 13.20 -6.14
C LYS A 32 -17.58 14.29 -7.12
N ALA A 33 -16.47 14.97 -6.85
CA ALA A 33 -15.98 16.10 -7.66
C ALA A 33 -14.95 15.71 -8.71
N VAL A 34 -14.42 14.49 -8.67
CA VAL A 34 -13.37 14.03 -9.59
C VAL A 34 -13.76 12.71 -10.25
N SER A 35 -13.27 12.50 -11.47
CA SER A 35 -13.46 11.25 -12.22
C SER A 35 -12.31 10.25 -12.08
N ILE A 36 -11.16 10.71 -11.59
CA ILE A 36 -9.98 9.85 -11.38
C ILE A 36 -10.24 8.86 -10.24
N PRO A 37 -9.79 7.61 -10.36
CA PRO A 37 -9.88 6.64 -9.27
C PRO A 37 -9.17 7.12 -8.01
N LEU A 38 -9.85 7.00 -6.85
CA LEU A 38 -9.33 7.38 -5.54
C LEU A 38 -9.11 6.15 -4.65
N VAL A 39 -7.90 6.05 -4.11
CA VAL A 39 -7.54 5.08 -3.07
C VAL A 39 -7.66 5.75 -1.71
N ALA A 40 -8.49 5.22 -0.82
CA ALA A 40 -8.55 5.64 0.56
C ALA A 40 -7.45 4.96 1.37
N ASP A 41 -6.53 5.75 1.92
CA ASP A 41 -5.38 5.26 2.68
C ASP A 41 -5.66 5.30 4.18
N ILE A 42 -5.88 4.12 4.75
CA ILE A 42 -6.26 3.94 6.16
C ILE A 42 -5.07 3.38 6.93
N HIS A 43 -4.61 4.14 7.92
CA HIS A 43 -3.41 3.75 8.68
C HIS A 43 -3.73 2.89 9.90
N PHE A 44 -4.69 3.29 10.75
CA PHE A 44 -4.91 2.65 12.06
C PHE A 44 -6.38 2.35 12.35
N ASP A 45 -7.28 3.27 12.02
CA ASP A 45 -8.68 3.14 12.39
C ASP A 45 -9.49 2.44 11.30
N TYR A 46 -9.79 1.16 11.52
CA TYR A 46 -10.57 0.32 10.60
C TYR A 46 -11.99 0.85 10.36
N MET A 47 -12.57 1.59 11.31
CA MET A 47 -13.90 2.19 11.16
C MET A 47 -13.94 3.20 10.02
N LEU A 48 -12.82 3.91 9.78
CA LEU A 48 -12.71 4.83 8.65
C LEU A 48 -12.70 4.09 7.31
N ALA A 49 -12.07 2.91 7.26
CA ALA A 49 -12.12 2.07 6.06
C ALA A 49 -13.57 1.64 5.73
N ILE A 50 -14.34 1.23 6.76
CA ILE A 50 -15.75 0.87 6.60
C ILE A 50 -16.56 2.08 6.15
N GLU A 51 -16.31 3.26 6.76
CA GLU A 51 -17.04 4.49 6.46
C GLU A 51 -16.86 4.96 5.01
N VAL A 52 -15.67 4.81 4.42
CA VAL A 52 -15.39 5.29 3.05
C VAL A 52 -15.52 4.20 1.99
N ALA A 53 -15.77 2.94 2.36
CA ALA A 53 -15.84 1.81 1.44
C ALA A 53 -16.89 1.99 0.33
N ASP A 54 -17.99 2.71 0.61
CA ASP A 54 -19.03 3.02 -0.37
C ASP A 54 -18.62 4.06 -1.43
N SER A 55 -17.51 4.73 -1.22
CA SER A 55 -17.09 5.86 -2.05
C SER A 55 -15.67 5.70 -2.61
N ALA A 56 -14.88 4.78 -2.07
CA ALA A 56 -13.52 4.52 -2.53
C ALA A 56 -13.50 3.60 -3.75
N ASP A 57 -12.53 3.80 -4.64
CA ASP A 57 -12.25 2.83 -5.72
C ASP A 57 -11.26 1.75 -5.28
N CYS A 58 -10.58 1.95 -4.16
CA CYS A 58 -9.72 0.97 -3.50
C CYS A 58 -9.49 1.40 -2.05
N LEU A 59 -9.45 0.46 -1.13
CA LEU A 59 -8.99 0.69 0.25
C LEU A 59 -7.52 0.29 0.37
N ARG A 60 -6.67 1.16 0.90
CA ARG A 60 -5.31 0.77 1.28
C ARG A 60 -5.25 0.58 2.78
N ILE A 61 -4.82 -0.59 3.21
CA ILE A 61 -4.60 -0.90 4.61
C ILE A 61 -3.24 -1.56 4.81
N ASN A 62 -2.72 -1.44 6.03
CA ASN A 62 -1.69 -2.32 6.55
C ASN A 62 -2.33 -3.11 7.69
N PRO A 63 -2.64 -4.41 7.50
CA PRO A 63 -3.32 -5.19 8.52
C PRO A 63 -2.55 -5.24 9.85
N GLY A 64 -1.21 -5.19 9.81
CA GLY A 64 -0.38 -5.11 11.01
C GLY A 64 -0.64 -3.85 11.86
N ASN A 65 -1.01 -2.73 11.22
CA ASN A 65 -1.35 -1.49 11.91
C ASN A 65 -2.83 -1.42 12.35
N ILE A 66 -3.73 -2.08 11.61
CA ILE A 66 -5.15 -2.21 11.98
C ILE A 66 -5.31 -2.97 13.30
N GLY A 67 -4.46 -3.96 13.53
CA GLY A 67 -4.36 -4.69 14.80
C GLY A 67 -5.03 -6.06 14.74
N LYS A 68 -6.07 -6.29 15.57
CA LYS A 68 -6.68 -7.61 15.71
C LYS A 68 -7.36 -8.09 14.41
N GLU A 69 -7.28 -9.40 14.15
CA GLU A 69 -7.85 -10.04 12.96
C GLU A 69 -9.34 -9.73 12.78
N GLU A 70 -10.13 -9.64 13.88
CA GLU A 70 -11.56 -9.31 13.80
C GLU A 70 -11.82 -7.95 13.11
N LYS A 71 -10.95 -6.96 13.36
CA LYS A 71 -11.06 -5.63 12.71
C LYS A 71 -10.74 -5.68 11.21
N VAL A 72 -9.75 -6.51 10.84
CA VAL A 72 -9.41 -6.74 9.43
C VAL A 72 -10.58 -7.42 8.71
N ILE A 73 -11.24 -8.37 9.37
CA ILE A 73 -12.44 -9.05 8.85
C ILE A 73 -13.58 -8.06 8.58
N GLU A 74 -13.81 -7.11 9.46
CA GLU A 74 -14.84 -6.08 9.24
C GLU A 74 -14.53 -5.22 8.01
N VAL A 75 -13.26 -4.87 7.79
CA VAL A 75 -12.84 -4.15 6.56
C VAL A 75 -13.06 -5.02 5.31
N ILE A 76 -12.69 -6.31 5.37
CA ILE A 76 -12.92 -7.26 4.27
C ILE A 76 -14.42 -7.35 3.94
N ASN A 77 -15.29 -7.46 4.96
CA ASN A 77 -16.73 -7.53 4.76
C ASN A 77 -17.28 -6.25 4.13
N ALA A 78 -16.81 -5.08 4.57
CA ALA A 78 -17.19 -3.81 3.96
C ALA A 78 -16.71 -3.69 2.50
N ALA A 79 -15.49 -4.14 2.21
CA ALA A 79 -14.94 -4.18 0.86
C ALA A 79 -15.75 -5.11 -0.05
N LYS A 80 -16.09 -6.32 0.42
CA LYS A 80 -16.96 -7.27 -0.30
C LYS A 80 -18.33 -6.69 -0.61
N HIS A 81 -18.97 -6.11 0.42
CA HIS A 81 -20.31 -5.54 0.27
C HIS A 81 -20.37 -4.44 -0.80
N ASN A 82 -19.32 -3.63 -0.89
CA ASN A 82 -19.22 -2.51 -1.82
C ASN A 82 -18.50 -2.87 -3.14
N GLY A 83 -17.99 -4.08 -3.30
CA GLY A 83 -17.24 -4.51 -4.49
C GLY A 83 -15.89 -3.78 -4.67
N VAL A 84 -15.29 -3.32 -3.58
CA VAL A 84 -14.08 -2.49 -3.60
C VAL A 84 -12.83 -3.34 -3.35
N PRO A 85 -11.78 -3.24 -4.19
CA PRO A 85 -10.51 -3.94 -3.95
C PRO A 85 -9.77 -3.40 -2.73
N ILE A 86 -8.96 -4.26 -2.11
CA ILE A 86 -8.06 -3.88 -1.03
C ILE A 86 -6.61 -3.89 -1.52
N ARG A 87 -5.86 -2.81 -1.29
CA ARG A 87 -4.41 -2.85 -1.37
C ARG A 87 -3.82 -3.13 0.00
N VAL A 88 -3.23 -4.29 0.14
CA VAL A 88 -2.49 -4.69 1.34
C VAL A 88 -1.06 -4.17 1.23
N GLY A 89 -0.65 -3.36 2.20
CA GLY A 89 0.71 -2.81 2.24
C GLY A 89 1.50 -3.39 3.40
N VAL A 90 2.64 -4.01 3.09
CA VAL A 90 3.64 -4.45 4.05
C VAL A 90 4.85 -3.54 3.93
N ASN A 91 5.31 -3.00 5.06
CA ASN A 91 6.50 -2.15 5.10
C ASN A 91 7.53 -2.71 6.09
N ALA A 92 8.80 -2.64 5.74
CA ALA A 92 9.90 -3.12 6.58
C ALA A 92 9.93 -2.42 7.96
N GLY A 93 9.55 -1.13 8.02
CA GLY A 93 9.51 -0.36 9.26
C GLY A 93 8.32 -0.68 10.18
N SER A 94 7.32 -1.44 9.71
CA SER A 94 6.10 -1.76 10.46
C SER A 94 5.78 -3.25 10.48
N LEU A 95 6.82 -4.10 10.42
CA LEU A 95 6.66 -5.54 10.58
C LEU A 95 6.13 -5.90 11.97
N GLU A 96 5.39 -6.99 12.05
CA GLU A 96 4.85 -7.52 13.30
C GLU A 96 5.97 -7.87 14.30
N LYS A 97 5.72 -7.62 15.58
CA LYS A 97 6.73 -7.79 16.64
C LYS A 97 7.32 -9.20 16.76
N ASP A 98 6.54 -10.21 16.44
CA ASP A 98 6.99 -11.59 16.42
C ASP A 98 7.92 -11.89 15.24
N LEU A 99 7.65 -11.30 14.07
CA LEU A 99 8.55 -11.36 12.92
C LEU A 99 9.86 -10.61 13.18
N GLN A 100 9.79 -9.43 13.82
CA GLN A 100 10.98 -8.71 14.24
C GLN A 100 11.84 -9.55 15.20
N LYS A 101 11.22 -10.29 16.11
CA LYS A 101 11.94 -11.22 17.02
C LYS A 101 12.52 -12.42 16.27
N LYS A 102 11.79 -12.95 15.29
CA LYS A 102 12.20 -14.13 14.52
C LYS A 102 13.39 -13.83 13.60
N TYR A 103 13.35 -12.71 12.93
CA TYR A 103 14.32 -12.35 11.89
C TYR A 103 15.41 -11.38 12.36
N GLY A 104 15.23 -10.73 13.52
CA GLY A 104 16.12 -9.65 13.99
C GLY A 104 15.94 -8.39 13.17
N GLU A 105 16.78 -8.20 12.17
CA GLU A 105 16.67 -7.09 11.23
C GLU A 105 15.66 -7.39 10.10
N PRO A 106 14.93 -6.37 9.59
CA PRO A 106 14.06 -6.55 8.43
C PRO A 106 14.81 -7.09 7.22
N ASN A 107 14.25 -8.08 6.57
CA ASN A 107 14.77 -8.69 5.35
C ASN A 107 13.63 -9.13 4.43
N ALA A 108 13.98 -9.58 3.22
CA ALA A 108 12.98 -9.98 2.22
C ALA A 108 12.07 -11.11 2.71
N ASP A 109 12.61 -12.09 3.42
CA ASP A 109 11.82 -13.23 3.95
C ASP A 109 10.81 -12.78 5.00
N ALA A 110 11.18 -11.84 5.87
CA ALA A 110 10.27 -11.27 6.86
C ALA A 110 9.11 -10.50 6.19
N LEU A 111 9.39 -9.74 5.13
CA LEU A 111 8.36 -9.04 4.34
C LEU A 111 7.41 -10.03 3.67
N VAL A 112 7.95 -11.09 3.07
CA VAL A 112 7.14 -12.12 2.40
C VAL A 112 6.31 -12.91 3.41
N GLU A 113 6.86 -13.28 4.56
CA GLU A 113 6.08 -13.97 5.60
C GLU A 113 4.96 -13.09 6.16
N SER A 114 5.22 -11.80 6.37
CA SER A 114 4.16 -10.85 6.75
C SER A 114 3.07 -10.77 5.68
N ALA A 115 3.45 -10.65 4.41
CA ALA A 115 2.51 -10.64 3.29
C ALA A 115 1.67 -11.92 3.24
N GLN A 116 2.29 -13.09 3.39
CA GLN A 116 1.61 -14.39 3.37
C GLN A 116 0.56 -14.50 4.48
N ARG A 117 0.87 -14.06 5.69
CA ARG A 117 -0.11 -14.04 6.79
C ARG A 117 -1.37 -13.22 6.45
N HIS A 118 -1.18 -12.09 5.77
CA HIS A 118 -2.31 -11.27 5.35
C HIS A 118 -3.09 -11.90 4.20
N ILE A 119 -2.40 -12.55 3.27
CA ILE A 119 -3.04 -13.34 2.20
C ILE A 119 -3.87 -14.48 2.79
N ASP A 120 -3.35 -15.18 3.78
CA ASP A 120 -4.05 -16.27 4.45
C ASP A 120 -5.35 -15.79 5.14
N ILE A 121 -5.33 -14.59 5.73
CA ILE A 121 -6.54 -13.98 6.31
C ILE A 121 -7.56 -13.67 5.21
N LEU A 122 -7.13 -13.08 4.09
CA LEU A 122 -8.02 -12.78 2.96
C LEU A 122 -8.62 -14.07 2.38
N ALA A 123 -7.80 -15.10 2.19
CA ALA A 123 -8.23 -16.40 1.67
C ALA A 123 -9.23 -17.11 2.59
N LYS A 124 -9.02 -17.08 3.92
CA LYS A 124 -10.00 -17.61 4.89
C LYS A 124 -11.38 -16.98 4.78
N HIS A 125 -11.44 -15.76 4.28
CA HIS A 125 -12.67 -14.99 4.10
C HIS A 125 -13.10 -14.92 2.64
N ASP A 126 -12.62 -15.81 1.75
CA ASP A 126 -12.95 -15.85 0.33
C ASP A 126 -12.85 -14.46 -0.34
N PHE A 127 -11.76 -13.74 -0.09
CA PHE A 127 -11.51 -12.41 -0.66
C PHE A 127 -10.24 -12.43 -1.51
N ASP A 128 -10.41 -12.45 -2.83
CA ASP A 128 -9.36 -12.48 -3.84
C ASP A 128 -9.17 -11.15 -4.58
N HIS A 129 -10.06 -10.17 -4.33
CA HIS A 129 -10.03 -8.86 -4.98
C HIS A 129 -9.07 -7.90 -4.27
N TYR A 130 -7.80 -8.27 -4.24
CA TYR A 130 -6.75 -7.47 -3.60
C TYR A 130 -5.53 -7.30 -4.49
N LYS A 131 -4.68 -6.34 -4.14
CA LYS A 131 -3.31 -6.17 -4.65
C LYS A 131 -2.34 -6.01 -3.49
N MET A 132 -1.07 -6.39 -3.72
CA MET A 132 -0.06 -6.44 -2.69
C MET A 132 1.02 -5.38 -2.93
N SER A 133 1.56 -4.81 -1.85
CA SER A 133 2.77 -3.99 -1.91
C SER A 133 3.72 -4.33 -0.76
N LEU A 134 4.99 -4.56 -1.07
CA LEU A 134 6.05 -4.85 -0.12
C LEU A 134 7.13 -3.78 -0.26
N LYS A 135 7.28 -2.93 0.74
CA LYS A 135 8.15 -1.76 0.64
C LYS A 135 9.24 -1.76 1.70
N ALA A 136 10.44 -1.43 1.28
CA ALA A 136 11.58 -1.13 2.14
C ALA A 136 12.38 0.03 1.56
N SER A 137 13.27 0.62 2.36
CA SER A 137 14.22 1.65 1.91
C SER A 137 15.46 1.07 1.22
N ASN A 138 15.73 -0.20 1.44
CA ASN A 138 16.79 -0.95 0.78
C ASN A 138 16.28 -1.54 -0.54
N ILE A 139 16.99 -1.25 -1.63
CA ILE A 139 16.58 -1.69 -2.99
C ILE A 139 16.63 -3.20 -3.12
N GLU A 140 17.73 -3.84 -2.71
CA GLU A 140 17.93 -5.28 -2.83
C GLU A 140 16.85 -6.04 -2.06
N MET A 141 16.60 -5.64 -0.80
CA MET A 141 15.53 -6.22 0.02
C MET A 141 14.17 -6.11 -0.66
N THR A 142 13.85 -4.94 -1.23
CA THR A 142 12.56 -4.72 -1.90
C THR A 142 12.45 -5.58 -3.15
N VAL A 143 13.47 -5.60 -3.99
CA VAL A 143 13.50 -6.39 -5.23
C VAL A 143 13.37 -7.88 -4.91
N ASP A 144 14.12 -8.39 -3.95
CA ASP A 144 14.05 -9.81 -3.55
C ASP A 144 12.69 -10.17 -2.94
N ALA A 145 12.09 -9.28 -2.16
CA ALA A 145 10.75 -9.50 -1.61
C ALA A 145 9.69 -9.60 -2.73
N TYR A 146 9.77 -8.72 -3.75
CA TYR A 146 8.83 -8.77 -4.88
C TYR A 146 9.04 -9.98 -5.77
N ARG A 147 10.28 -10.40 -6.03
CA ARG A 147 10.56 -11.65 -6.75
C ARG A 147 9.94 -12.85 -6.05
N LYS A 148 10.17 -12.96 -4.74
CA LYS A 148 9.62 -14.07 -3.93
C LYS A 148 8.10 -14.06 -3.90
N ILE A 149 7.46 -12.89 -3.71
CA ILE A 149 6.01 -12.84 -3.65
C ILE A 149 5.35 -13.07 -5.01
N SER A 150 5.99 -12.66 -6.12
CA SER A 150 5.48 -12.90 -7.47
C SER A 150 5.44 -14.38 -7.86
N ASP A 151 6.27 -15.21 -7.22
CA ASP A 151 6.22 -16.67 -7.39
C ASP A 151 5.11 -17.35 -6.58
N LEU A 152 4.51 -16.61 -5.62
CA LEU A 152 3.52 -17.14 -4.68
C LEU A 152 2.09 -16.74 -4.98
N ILE A 153 1.88 -15.62 -5.70
CA ILE A 153 0.55 -15.07 -5.96
C ILE A 153 0.41 -14.57 -7.40
N ASP A 154 -0.81 -14.67 -7.92
CA ASP A 154 -1.19 -14.11 -9.23
C ASP A 154 -1.81 -12.71 -9.11
N GLN A 155 -2.07 -12.23 -7.89
CA GLN A 155 -2.69 -10.94 -7.67
C GLN A 155 -1.75 -9.79 -8.00
N PRO A 156 -2.30 -8.64 -8.46
CA PRO A 156 -1.50 -7.51 -8.90
C PRO A 156 -0.54 -6.99 -7.82
N LEU A 157 0.66 -6.60 -8.26
CA LEU A 157 1.71 -6.05 -7.42
C LEU A 157 1.83 -4.54 -7.61
N HIS A 158 1.85 -3.80 -6.49
CA HIS A 158 2.04 -2.35 -6.48
C HIS A 158 3.46 -2.01 -6.03
N LEU A 159 4.30 -1.61 -6.98
CA LEU A 159 5.72 -1.36 -6.76
C LEU A 159 6.02 -0.01 -6.11
N GLY A 160 7.09 0.06 -5.34
CA GLY A 160 7.64 1.30 -4.81
C GLY A 160 8.76 1.05 -3.82
N ILE A 161 9.69 2.00 -3.75
CA ILE A 161 10.73 2.06 -2.72
C ILE A 161 10.28 3.12 -1.71
N THR A 162 10.21 2.76 -0.43
CA THR A 162 9.83 3.70 0.64
C THR A 162 11.07 4.38 1.21
N GLU A 163 10.91 5.58 1.81
CA GLU A 163 12.01 6.34 2.43
C GLU A 163 13.28 6.41 1.55
N ALA A 164 13.09 6.61 0.26
CA ALA A 164 14.18 6.55 -0.72
C ALA A 164 15.18 7.72 -0.58
N GLY A 165 14.85 8.75 0.20
CA GLY A 165 15.70 9.91 0.46
C GLY A 165 15.25 11.17 -0.27
N SER A 166 16.19 12.13 -0.47
CA SER A 166 15.90 13.38 -1.17
C SER A 166 15.40 13.15 -2.61
N PHE A 167 14.75 14.15 -3.20
CA PHE A 167 14.22 14.10 -4.57
C PHE A 167 15.19 13.44 -5.57
N ARG A 168 16.45 13.88 -5.61
CA ARG A 168 17.44 13.29 -6.53
C ARG A 168 17.81 11.85 -6.17
N GLY A 169 18.18 11.61 -4.90
CA GLY A 169 18.61 10.30 -4.45
C GLY A 169 17.45 9.30 -4.48
N GLY A 170 16.26 9.73 -4.07
CA GLY A 170 15.05 8.93 -4.10
C GLY A 170 14.59 8.56 -5.51
N THR A 171 14.69 9.50 -6.47
CA THR A 171 14.41 9.22 -7.88
C THR A 171 15.34 8.14 -8.41
N VAL A 172 16.66 8.24 -8.15
CA VAL A 172 17.62 7.24 -8.60
C VAL A 172 17.33 5.87 -7.99
N LYS A 173 17.15 5.80 -6.66
CA LYS A 173 16.84 4.54 -5.97
C LYS A 173 15.55 3.90 -6.48
N SER A 174 14.48 4.68 -6.57
CA SER A 174 13.19 4.20 -7.06
C SER A 174 13.27 3.73 -8.51
N SER A 175 13.97 4.48 -9.37
CA SER A 175 14.15 4.09 -10.77
C SER A 175 14.93 2.79 -10.92
N ILE A 176 15.95 2.57 -10.09
CA ILE A 176 16.72 1.31 -10.10
C ILE A 176 15.82 0.15 -9.63
N GLY A 177 15.25 0.23 -8.44
CA GLY A 177 14.49 -0.87 -7.87
C GLY A 177 13.23 -1.22 -8.68
N VAL A 178 12.46 -0.21 -9.07
CA VAL A 178 11.28 -0.43 -9.92
C VAL A 178 11.68 -0.89 -11.32
N GLY A 179 12.74 -0.31 -11.90
CA GLY A 179 13.24 -0.70 -13.23
C GLY A 179 13.70 -2.16 -13.29
N MET A 180 14.37 -2.67 -12.25
CA MET A 180 14.76 -4.08 -12.15
C MET A 180 13.52 -4.99 -12.21
N LEU A 181 12.50 -4.71 -11.39
CA LEU A 181 11.29 -5.52 -11.33
C LEU A 181 10.50 -5.48 -12.66
N LEU A 182 10.32 -4.29 -13.22
CA LEU A 182 9.61 -4.15 -14.51
C LEU A 182 10.33 -4.86 -15.67
N SER A 183 11.66 -4.86 -15.66
CA SER A 183 12.44 -5.60 -16.68
C SER A 183 12.26 -7.13 -16.60
N GLU A 184 11.85 -7.63 -15.45
CA GLU A 184 11.53 -9.04 -15.17
C GLU A 184 10.04 -9.35 -15.36
N GLY A 185 9.21 -8.37 -15.76
CA GLY A 185 7.77 -8.51 -15.91
C GLY A 185 7.00 -8.50 -14.60
N ILE A 186 7.63 -8.04 -13.50
CA ILE A 186 7.03 -7.97 -12.17
C ILE A 186 6.48 -6.56 -11.93
N GLY A 187 5.19 -6.45 -11.62
CA GLY A 187 4.52 -5.22 -11.21
C GLY A 187 3.46 -4.72 -12.17
N ASP A 188 2.35 -4.24 -11.61
CA ASP A 188 1.15 -3.80 -12.34
C ASP A 188 0.86 -2.32 -12.14
N THR A 189 1.21 -1.79 -10.97
CA THR A 189 1.08 -0.37 -10.64
C THR A 189 2.31 0.12 -9.90
N ILE A 190 2.60 1.43 -10.01
CA ILE A 190 3.80 2.04 -9.44
C ILE A 190 3.39 3.18 -8.51
N SER A 191 4.04 3.26 -7.35
CA SER A 191 3.99 4.45 -6.49
C SER A 191 4.95 5.50 -7.03
N CYS A 192 4.42 6.62 -7.49
CA CYS A 192 5.22 7.73 -8.00
C CYS A 192 5.69 8.61 -6.82
N LEU A 193 6.65 8.12 -6.03
CA LEU A 193 7.21 8.82 -4.86
C LEU A 193 8.32 9.77 -5.28
N LEU A 194 7.98 10.89 -5.88
CA LEU A 194 8.96 11.87 -6.35
C LEU A 194 9.09 13.12 -5.47
N TYR A 195 8.39 13.18 -4.32
CA TYR A 195 8.37 14.38 -3.48
C TYR A 195 8.54 14.10 -2.00
N THR A 196 9.13 15.06 -1.31
CA THR A 196 9.31 15.11 0.15
C THR A 196 8.00 15.11 0.95
N SER A 197 6.86 15.43 0.33
CA SER A 197 5.54 15.25 0.94
C SER A 197 5.18 13.78 1.14
N ASP A 198 5.82 12.88 0.41
CA ASP A 198 5.66 11.44 0.58
C ASP A 198 6.45 10.91 1.78
N ALA A 199 7.42 11.68 2.30
CA ALA A 199 8.03 11.39 3.59
C ALA A 199 7.03 11.48 4.75
N ALA A 200 5.97 12.28 4.62
CA ALA A 200 4.87 12.31 5.57
C ALA A 200 4.00 11.05 5.49
N ASP A 201 3.81 10.50 4.29
CA ASP A 201 3.14 9.21 4.08
C ASP A 201 3.97 8.04 4.64
N ASP A 202 5.29 8.14 4.57
CA ASP A 202 6.22 7.14 5.10
C ASP A 202 6.34 7.20 6.63
N GLN A 203 6.16 8.39 7.23
CA GLN A 203 6.09 8.56 8.69
C GLN A 203 4.76 8.08 9.30
N CYS A 204 3.74 7.91 8.48
CA CYS A 204 2.45 7.39 8.89
C CYS A 204 2.30 5.87 8.63
N CYS A 205 3.39 5.18 8.31
CA CYS A 205 3.44 3.72 8.15
C CYS A 205 3.93 3.03 9.40
#